data_71dd5f9a2d7b0ee05aef8a240b47adcf
#
_entry.id   71dd5f9a2d7b0ee05aef8a240b47adcf
#
_cell.length_a   1.000
_cell.length_b   1.000
_cell.length_c   1.000
_cell.angle_alpha   90.00
_cell.angle_beta   90.00
_cell.angle_gamma   90.00
#
_symmetry.space_group_name_H-M   'P 1'
#
loop_
_entity.id
_entity.type
_entity.pdbx_description
1 polymer ?
#
loop_
_entity_poly.entity_id
_entity_poly.type
_entity_poly.pdbx_seq_one_letter_code
_entity_poly.pdbx_strand_id
1 'polypeptide(L)' 'NGKNAHVHEYTLEKSEVFHCLSGSWEINCDGQKIVINSRDTFSVPKDASRSIKQISENDGSLFIIRQTN' A
#
# COMPACT_ATOMS: atom_id res chain seq x y z
N ASN A 1 -10.52 5.44 11.96
CA ASN A 1 -9.84 6.16 10.94
C ASN A 1 -8.55 5.48 10.56
N GLY A 2 -8.22 5.58 9.27
CA GLY A 2 -7.14 4.79 8.71
C GLY A 2 -5.78 5.09 9.31
N LYS A 3 -5.57 6.34 9.73
CA LYS A 3 -4.27 6.73 10.25
C LYS A 3 -3.86 5.95 11.49
N ASN A 4 -4.82 5.55 12.29
CA ASN A 4 -4.57 4.82 13.51
C ASN A 4 -4.88 3.34 13.38
N ALA A 5 -5.10 2.88 12.16
CA ALA A 5 -5.42 1.48 11.93
C ALA A 5 -4.20 0.62 12.23
N HIS A 6 -4.49 -0.58 12.69
CA HIS A 6 -3.45 -1.55 12.95
C HIS A 6 -2.82 -2.00 11.64
N VAL A 7 -1.50 -2.02 11.58
CA VAL A 7 -0.77 -2.35 10.35
C VAL A 7 -0.04 -3.67 10.54
N HIS A 8 -0.23 -4.57 9.59
CA HIS A 8 0.46 -5.86 9.59
C HIS A 8 1.32 -5.97 8.34
N GLU A 9 2.50 -6.50 8.55
CA GLU A 9 3.35 -6.87 7.42
C GLU A 9 2.94 -8.25 6.92
N TYR A 10 2.88 -8.41 5.62
CA TYR A 10 2.46 -9.69 5.04
C TYR A 10 3.19 -9.93 3.72
N THR A 11 3.12 -11.16 3.26
CA THR A 11 3.64 -11.55 1.95
C THR A 11 2.54 -12.22 1.15
N LEU A 12 2.66 -12.15 -0.15
CA LEU A 12 1.75 -12.84 -1.07
C LEU A 12 2.56 -13.51 -2.15
N GLU A 13 2.06 -14.63 -2.64
CA GLU A 13 2.67 -15.31 -3.79
C GLU A 13 2.28 -14.67 -5.11
N LYS A 14 1.67 -13.49 -5.04
CA LYS A 14 1.20 -12.76 -6.21
C LYS A 14 1.66 -11.32 -6.10
N SER A 15 1.85 -10.69 -7.25
CA SER A 15 2.16 -9.26 -7.25
C SER A 15 0.91 -8.47 -6.95
N GLU A 16 1.11 -7.28 -6.39
CA GLU A 16 0.03 -6.35 -6.08
C GLU A 16 0.37 -4.99 -6.64
N VAL A 17 -0.66 -4.26 -7.05
CA VAL A 17 -0.52 -2.87 -7.47
C VAL A 17 -1.37 -2.03 -6.53
N PHE A 18 -0.75 -1.03 -5.93
CA PHE A 18 -1.45 -0.06 -5.09
C PHE A 18 -1.58 1.23 -5.88
N HIS A 19 -2.80 1.68 -6.06
CA HIS A 19 -3.06 2.94 -6.75
C HIS A 19 -3.80 3.87 -5.80
N CYS A 20 -3.18 5.00 -5.48
CA CYS A 20 -3.77 5.96 -4.55
C CYS A 20 -4.76 6.85 -5.28
N LEU A 21 -6.01 6.82 -4.83
CA LEU A 21 -7.03 7.71 -5.37
C LEU A 21 -7.07 9.02 -4.61
N SER A 22 -6.90 8.96 -3.30
CA SER A 22 -6.89 10.17 -2.48
C SER A 22 -6.12 9.91 -1.20
N GLY A 23 -5.64 10.99 -0.58
CA GLY A 23 -4.86 10.90 0.64
C GLY A 23 -3.42 10.56 0.37
N SER A 24 -2.73 10.14 1.41
CA SER A 24 -1.33 9.73 1.32
C SER A 24 -1.16 8.41 2.06
N TRP A 25 -0.38 7.53 1.49
CA TRP A 25 -0.18 6.18 2.01
C TRP A 25 1.29 5.85 2.05
N GLU A 26 1.70 5.16 3.09
CA GLU A 26 3.08 4.69 3.22
C GLU A 26 3.09 3.19 2.96
N ILE A 27 3.91 2.77 2.01
CA ILE A 27 4.10 1.37 1.68
C ILE A 27 5.50 0.98 2.12
N ASN A 28 5.58 -0.08 2.91
CA ASN A 28 6.87 -0.65 3.28
C ASN A 28 7.04 -1.93 2.49
N CYS A 29 8.07 -1.97 1.65
CA CYS A 29 8.31 -3.11 0.76
C CYS A 29 9.73 -3.61 1.01
N ASP A 30 9.85 -4.79 1.61
CA ASP A 30 11.14 -5.40 1.97
C ASP A 30 12.03 -4.42 2.73
N GLY A 31 11.43 -3.67 3.67
CA GLY A 31 12.15 -2.73 4.51
C GLY A 31 12.35 -1.35 3.92
N GLN A 32 11.95 -1.15 2.69
CA GLN A 32 12.07 0.15 2.03
C GLN A 32 10.75 0.89 2.10
N LYS A 33 10.78 2.12 2.60
CA LYS A 33 9.57 2.92 2.74
C LYS A 33 9.35 3.78 1.52
N ILE A 34 8.11 3.77 1.04
CA ILE A 34 7.70 4.55 -0.12
C ILE A 34 6.40 5.25 0.24
N VAL A 35 6.29 6.53 -0.08
CA VAL A 35 5.07 7.29 0.13
C VAL A 35 4.42 7.54 -1.21
N ILE A 36 3.13 7.21 -1.32
CA ILE A 36 2.37 7.52 -2.52
C ILE A 36 1.27 8.51 -2.16
N ASN A 37 1.03 9.45 -3.07
CA ASN A 37 0.01 10.48 -2.93
C ASN A 37 -1.04 10.27 -4.02
N SER A 38 -2.02 11.18 -4.07
CA SER A 38 -3.09 11.06 -5.05
C SER A 38 -2.55 10.83 -6.46
N ARG A 39 -3.07 9.79 -7.11
CA ARG A 39 -2.74 9.40 -8.48
C ARG A 39 -1.43 8.65 -8.62
N ASP A 40 -0.72 8.42 -7.52
CA ASP A 40 0.51 7.63 -7.59
C ASP A 40 0.17 6.14 -7.58
N THR A 41 1.03 5.37 -8.22
CA THR A 41 0.89 3.92 -8.30
C THR A 41 2.21 3.28 -7.92
N PHE A 42 2.13 2.18 -7.18
CA PHE A 42 3.33 1.44 -6.81
C PHE A 42 3.04 -0.06 -6.92
N SER A 43 3.90 -0.78 -7.62
CA SER A 43 3.79 -2.23 -7.77
C SER A 43 4.71 -2.93 -6.80
N VAL A 44 4.17 -3.93 -6.11
CA VAL A 44 4.94 -4.77 -5.21
C VAL A 44 5.05 -6.15 -5.83
N PRO A 45 6.27 -6.65 -6.04
CA PRO A 45 6.43 -7.96 -6.65
C PRO A 45 5.95 -9.07 -5.71
N LYS A 46 5.68 -10.22 -6.30
CA LYS A 46 5.29 -11.38 -5.52
C LYS A 46 6.41 -11.72 -4.51
N ASP A 47 6.01 -12.31 -3.41
CA ASP A 47 6.91 -12.79 -2.35
C ASP A 47 7.65 -11.71 -1.58
N ALA A 48 7.51 -10.42 -1.95
CA ALA A 48 8.08 -9.35 -1.17
C ALA A 48 7.24 -9.13 0.09
N SER A 49 7.90 -8.88 1.21
CA SER A 49 7.21 -8.51 2.43
C SER A 49 6.72 -7.07 2.31
N ARG A 50 5.49 -6.82 2.69
CA ARG A 50 4.91 -5.48 2.52
C ARG A 50 3.93 -5.14 3.62
N SER A 51 3.79 -3.85 3.84
CA SER A 51 2.73 -3.33 4.67
C SER A 51 2.30 -2.00 4.08
N ILE A 52 1.08 -1.58 4.41
CA ILE A 52 0.56 -0.31 3.92
C ILE A 52 -0.26 0.34 5.01
N LYS A 53 -0.12 1.66 5.15
CA LYS A 53 -0.92 2.39 6.10
C LYS A 53 -1.21 3.78 5.57
N GLN A 54 -2.36 4.31 5.95
CA GLN A 54 -2.72 5.68 5.63
C GLN A 54 -1.97 6.62 6.56
N ILE A 55 -1.37 7.66 5.99
CA ILE A 55 -0.63 8.63 6.78
C ILE A 55 -1.22 10.05 6.70
N SER A 56 -2.21 10.25 5.83
CA SER A 56 -2.85 11.56 5.71
C SER A 56 -3.80 11.79 6.87
N GLU A 57 -4.08 13.07 7.16
CA GLU A 57 -4.99 13.45 8.23
C GLU A 57 -6.42 13.06 7.92
N ASN A 58 -6.82 13.25 6.68
CA ASN A 58 -8.18 12.92 6.24
C ASN A 58 -8.21 11.51 5.69
N ASP A 59 -9.40 10.92 5.66
CA ASP A 59 -9.56 9.59 5.08
C ASP A 59 -9.15 9.62 3.62
N GLY A 60 -8.55 8.52 3.19
CA GLY A 60 -8.14 8.37 1.81
C GLY A 60 -8.70 7.11 1.20
N SER A 61 -8.53 6.98 -0.10
CA SER A 61 -8.99 5.83 -0.86
C SER A 61 -7.83 5.21 -1.62
N LEU A 62 -7.80 3.90 -1.66
CA LEU A 62 -6.71 3.16 -2.27
C LEU A 62 -7.28 1.99 -3.05
N PHE A 63 -6.83 1.83 -4.28
CA PHE A 63 -7.12 0.65 -5.08
C PHE A 63 -6.01 -0.37 -4.88
N ILE A 64 -6.40 -1.61 -4.63
CA ILE A 64 -5.45 -2.71 -4.52
C ILE A 64 -5.83 -3.74 -5.57
N ILE A 65 -4.92 -4.01 -6.49
CA ILE A 65 -5.14 -4.97 -7.56
C ILE A 65 -4.16 -6.11 -7.38
N ARG A 66 -4.68 -7.33 -7.22
CA ARG A 66 -3.85 -8.50 -7.07
C ARG A 66 -3.89 -9.32 -8.35
N GLN A 67 -2.73 -9.81 -8.73
CA GLN A 67 -2.64 -10.68 -9.89
C GLN A 67 -3.28 -12.02 -9.56
N THR A 68 -4.00 -12.57 -10.51
CA THR A 68 -4.81 -13.75 -10.21
C THR A 68 -4.21 -15.06 -10.70
N ASN A 69 -3.16 -15.07 -11.44
CA ASN A 69 -2.69 -16.30 -12.04
C ASN A 69 -1.95 -17.26 -11.22
#